data_2859733a31218edce6d50c3b67cf5a60
#
_entry.id   2859733a31218edce6d50c3b67cf5a60
#
_cell.length_a   1.000
_cell.length_b   1.000
_cell.length_c   1.000
_cell.angle_alpha   90.00
_cell.angle_beta   90.00
_cell.angle_gamma   90.00
#
_symmetry.space_group_name_H-M   'P 1'
#
loop_
_entity.id
_entity.type
_entity.pdbx_description
1 polymer ?
#
loop_
_entity_poly.entity_id
_entity_poly.type
_entity_poly.pdbx_seq_one_letter_code
_entity_poly.pdbx_strand_id
1 'polypeptide(L)'
;MEIEIGRGKKGRRAYGFDDIAIVPSRRTRDPHDVDMSWTLGPHRIELPVLASAMDGVVDPAVAIALGKLGGIGVLNLEGIQTRYEDPGSHLERIASLPPAEATRGLQEIYRQDVIPELIAQRIREIKAQGVLTVASLTPQRVERYIDVALEAGLDVLVIQGTVVSAEHVSSVGEPLNLKRFIADLPVPVIVGGCASYSTALHLMRTGAVGVLVGVGPGAACTTRQVVGVGVPQATAIADAAGARMQHALETGEYVNVIADGGMSFGGDLAKAIACGADACMIGSPLAKASEAPGRGNHWGMATFHPELPRGTRVRTTTIGTLEEILVGPAHENDGSLNLMGGLRNAMALCGYDTIQAFQKVEVMVAPALKTEGKRLQQSQSVGMG
;
A
#
# COMPACT_ATOMS: atom_id res chain seq x y z
N MET A 1 -22.67 12.17 7.39
CA MET A 1 -23.89 12.89 6.93
C MET A 1 -24.39 12.19 5.69
N GLU A 2 -25.62 11.69 5.71
CA GLU A 2 -26.27 11.15 4.51
C GLU A 2 -26.76 12.29 3.62
N ILE A 3 -26.60 12.11 2.32
CA ILE A 3 -27.00 13.08 1.29
C ILE A 3 -27.97 12.37 0.35
N GLU A 4 -29.04 13.03 -0.01
CA GLU A 4 -29.96 12.54 -1.04
C GLU A 4 -29.34 12.77 -2.43
N ILE A 5 -29.03 11.68 -3.16
CA ILE A 5 -28.50 11.73 -4.52
C ILE A 5 -29.63 11.93 -5.52
N GLY A 6 -30.79 11.40 -5.21
CA GLY A 6 -32.00 11.45 -6.00
C GLY A 6 -33.14 10.76 -5.27
N ARG A 7 -34.37 10.89 -5.79
CA ARG A 7 -35.57 10.38 -5.13
C ARG A 7 -35.45 8.90 -4.76
N GLY A 8 -35.37 8.60 -3.46
CA GLY A 8 -35.24 7.25 -2.93
C GLY A 8 -33.81 6.67 -2.96
N LYS A 9 -32.79 7.46 -3.34
CA LYS A 9 -31.39 7.05 -3.28
C LYS A 9 -30.58 8.00 -2.44
N LYS A 10 -29.99 7.47 -1.37
CA LYS A 10 -29.08 8.20 -0.48
C LYS A 10 -27.64 7.74 -0.65
N GLY A 11 -26.70 8.62 -0.35
CA GLY A 11 -25.27 8.34 -0.31
C GLY A 11 -24.61 9.03 0.88
N ARG A 12 -23.37 8.66 1.16
CA ARG A 12 -22.48 9.31 2.12
C ARG A 12 -21.48 10.21 1.39
N ARG A 13 -21.22 11.40 1.92
CA ARG A 13 -20.09 12.21 1.45
C ARG A 13 -18.79 11.57 1.93
N ALA A 14 -17.84 11.44 1.03
CA ALA A 14 -16.52 10.89 1.31
C ALA A 14 -15.42 11.88 0.89
N TYR A 15 -14.27 11.80 1.54
CA TYR A 15 -13.15 12.73 1.40
C TYR A 15 -11.87 12.01 1.02
N GLY A 16 -11.12 12.58 0.08
CA GLY A 16 -9.75 12.21 -0.24
C GLY A 16 -8.74 13.02 0.59
N PHE A 17 -7.45 12.78 0.38
CA PHE A 17 -6.41 13.56 1.04
C PHE A 17 -6.41 15.03 0.63
N ASP A 18 -6.88 15.34 -0.58
CA ASP A 18 -6.98 16.70 -1.09
C ASP A 18 -8.09 17.53 -0.44
N ASP A 19 -9.03 16.86 0.20
CA ASP A 19 -10.19 17.49 0.85
C ASP A 19 -9.93 17.82 2.32
N ILE A 20 -8.80 17.38 2.89
CA ILE A 20 -8.51 17.50 4.32
C ILE A 20 -7.18 18.17 4.60
N ALA A 21 -7.08 18.80 5.77
CA ALA A 21 -5.85 19.35 6.33
C ALA A 21 -5.69 18.90 7.78
N ILE A 22 -4.44 18.70 8.20
CA ILE A 22 -4.07 18.45 9.59
C ILE A 22 -3.96 19.80 10.30
N VAL A 23 -4.59 19.92 11.47
CA VAL A 23 -4.56 21.15 12.24
C VAL A 23 -3.31 21.17 13.14
N PRO A 24 -2.45 22.20 13.02
CA PRO A 24 -1.28 22.30 13.88
C PRO A 24 -1.71 22.51 15.33
N SER A 25 -0.99 21.90 16.26
CA SER A 25 -1.32 21.95 17.68
C SER A 25 -0.74 23.19 18.35
N ARG A 26 -1.29 23.54 19.53
CA ARG A 26 -0.72 24.55 20.42
C ARG A 26 0.69 24.18 20.92
N ARG A 27 0.98 22.87 21.05
CA ARG A 27 2.29 22.35 21.46
C ARG A 27 2.98 21.79 20.24
N THR A 28 4.24 22.13 20.08
CA THR A 28 5.15 21.52 19.08
C THR A 28 6.21 20.68 19.80
N ARG A 29 6.96 19.92 19.04
CA ARG A 29 8.04 19.04 19.50
C ARG A 29 9.21 19.11 18.53
N ASP A 30 10.40 18.78 19.00
CA ASP A 30 11.53 18.58 18.09
C ASP A 30 11.33 17.31 17.26
N PRO A 31 11.62 17.33 15.94
CA PRO A 31 11.47 16.15 15.10
C PRO A 31 12.27 14.92 15.55
N HIS A 32 13.40 15.13 16.25
CA HIS A 32 14.23 14.05 16.78
C HIS A 32 13.55 13.25 17.91
N ASP A 33 12.58 13.84 18.59
CA ASP A 33 11.82 13.19 19.66
C ASP A 33 10.64 12.32 19.14
N VAL A 34 10.48 12.24 17.83
CA VAL A 34 9.38 11.49 17.20
C VAL A 34 9.82 10.07 16.89
N ASP A 35 9.16 9.10 17.52
CA ASP A 35 9.25 7.67 17.20
C ASP A 35 8.17 7.29 16.18
N MET A 36 8.60 6.92 14.97
CA MET A 36 7.71 6.49 13.89
C MET A 36 7.53 4.97 13.84
N SER A 37 8.13 4.24 14.79
CA SER A 37 8.02 2.78 14.82
C SER A 37 6.58 2.32 15.10
N TRP A 38 6.28 1.15 14.58
CA TRP A 38 5.02 0.47 14.77
C TRP A 38 5.22 -1.04 14.90
N THR A 39 4.18 -1.78 15.26
CA THR A 39 4.28 -3.23 15.49
C THR A 39 3.35 -3.96 14.53
N LEU A 40 3.85 -5.00 13.87
CA LEU A 40 3.10 -5.88 12.98
C LEU A 40 3.21 -7.33 13.49
N GLY A 41 2.17 -7.81 14.15
CA GLY A 41 2.25 -9.08 14.88
C GLY A 41 3.40 -9.04 15.90
N PRO A 42 4.36 -9.97 15.86
CA PRO A 42 5.52 -9.98 16.77
C PRO A 42 6.66 -9.04 16.33
N HIS A 43 6.55 -8.39 15.18
CA HIS A 43 7.64 -7.64 14.55
C HIS A 43 7.53 -6.15 14.84
N ARG A 44 8.61 -5.54 15.35
CA ARG A 44 8.78 -4.09 15.44
C ARG A 44 9.40 -3.58 14.13
N ILE A 45 8.78 -2.56 13.55
CA ILE A 45 9.18 -1.94 12.28
C ILE A 45 9.50 -0.47 12.55
N GLU A 46 10.64 0.01 12.08
CA GLU A 46 11.13 1.36 12.40
C GLU A 46 10.44 2.45 11.58
N LEU A 47 10.07 2.16 10.32
CA LEU A 47 9.39 3.10 9.44
C LEU A 47 7.99 2.59 9.08
N PRO A 48 6.95 3.45 9.16
CA PRO A 48 5.58 3.04 8.87
C PRO A 48 5.30 3.02 7.35
N VAL A 49 6.16 2.31 6.61
CA VAL A 49 6.08 2.22 5.15
C VAL A 49 6.26 0.80 4.67
N LEU A 50 5.39 0.41 3.72
CA LEU A 50 5.48 -0.82 2.95
C LEU A 50 5.59 -0.46 1.46
N ALA A 51 6.48 -1.11 0.72
CA ALA A 51 6.45 -1.06 -0.74
C ALA A 51 5.39 -2.01 -1.27
N SER A 52 4.52 -1.50 -2.14
CA SER A 52 3.44 -2.29 -2.75
C SER A 52 3.99 -3.47 -3.54
N ALA A 53 3.32 -4.61 -3.47
CA ALA A 53 3.67 -5.85 -4.17
C ALA A 53 3.47 -5.74 -5.69
N MET A 54 4.29 -4.92 -6.34
CA MET A 54 4.24 -4.62 -7.78
C MET A 54 5.60 -4.91 -8.40
N ASP A 55 5.64 -5.67 -9.48
CA ASP A 55 6.90 -6.08 -10.13
C ASP A 55 7.76 -4.92 -10.66
N GLY A 56 7.15 -3.76 -10.90
CA GLY A 56 7.87 -2.55 -11.26
C GLY A 56 8.41 -1.77 -10.05
N VAL A 57 8.08 -2.19 -8.83
CA VAL A 57 8.44 -1.49 -7.58
C VAL A 57 9.33 -2.34 -6.69
N VAL A 58 8.99 -3.63 -6.51
CA VAL A 58 9.68 -4.54 -5.59
C VAL A 58 10.18 -5.77 -6.32
N ASP A 59 11.48 -5.99 -6.19
CA ASP A 59 12.18 -7.24 -6.39
C ASP A 59 12.92 -7.62 -5.08
N PRO A 60 13.64 -8.73 -5.02
CA PRO A 60 14.41 -9.09 -3.83
C PRO A 60 15.42 -8.01 -3.41
N ALA A 61 16.07 -7.33 -4.36
CA ALA A 61 17.04 -6.29 -4.05
C ALA A 61 16.40 -5.07 -3.38
N VAL A 62 15.27 -4.58 -3.88
CA VAL A 62 14.51 -3.49 -3.29
C VAL A 62 13.91 -3.91 -1.94
N ALA A 63 13.40 -5.14 -1.81
CA ALA A 63 12.88 -5.64 -0.53
C ALA A 63 13.98 -5.63 0.56
N ILE A 64 15.19 -6.05 0.20
CA ILE A 64 16.36 -6.03 1.10
C ILE A 64 16.76 -4.59 1.44
N ALA A 65 16.87 -3.71 0.44
CA ALA A 65 17.26 -2.32 0.66
C ALA A 65 16.27 -1.60 1.57
N LEU A 66 14.97 -1.77 1.32
CA LEU A 66 13.91 -1.17 2.14
C LEU A 66 13.90 -1.73 3.57
N GLY A 67 14.11 -3.05 3.73
CA GLY A 67 14.24 -3.68 5.03
C GLY A 67 15.41 -3.12 5.84
N LYS A 68 16.56 -2.86 5.21
CA LYS A 68 17.73 -2.23 5.84
C LYS A 68 17.48 -0.76 6.23
N LEU A 69 16.61 -0.05 5.52
CA LEU A 69 16.16 1.30 5.89
C LEU A 69 15.11 1.29 7.01
N GLY A 70 14.61 0.13 7.42
CA GLY A 70 13.62 -0.01 8.48
C GLY A 70 12.16 -0.07 8.02
N GLY A 71 11.89 -0.17 6.72
CA GLY A 71 10.57 -0.39 6.13
C GLY A 71 10.35 -1.85 5.72
N ILE A 72 9.31 -2.11 4.93
CA ILE A 72 8.93 -3.44 4.45
C ILE A 72 8.80 -3.45 2.93
N GLY A 73 9.56 -4.31 2.24
CA GLY A 73 9.33 -4.64 0.84
C GLY A 73 8.40 -5.84 0.71
N VAL A 74 7.25 -5.69 0.07
CA VAL A 74 6.33 -6.80 -0.16
C VAL A 74 6.56 -7.40 -1.54
N LEU A 75 7.12 -8.62 -1.58
CA LEU A 75 7.38 -9.31 -2.85
C LEU A 75 6.09 -9.94 -3.39
N ASN A 76 5.81 -9.74 -4.68
CA ASN A 76 4.71 -10.42 -5.35
C ASN A 76 5.11 -11.84 -5.79
N LEU A 77 4.56 -12.87 -5.15
CA LEU A 77 4.85 -14.27 -5.49
C LEU A 77 4.13 -14.78 -6.75
N GLU A 78 3.28 -13.97 -7.35
CA GLU A 78 2.64 -14.27 -8.63
C GLU A 78 3.17 -13.38 -9.76
N GLY A 79 4.26 -12.68 -9.50
CA GLY A 79 4.88 -11.72 -10.39
C GLY A 79 5.91 -12.30 -11.36
N ILE A 80 6.63 -11.41 -12.03
CA ILE A 80 7.71 -11.76 -12.99
C ILE A 80 8.84 -12.46 -12.25
N GLN A 81 9.13 -12.08 -11.00
CA GLN A 81 10.20 -12.62 -10.17
C GLN A 81 10.10 -14.13 -9.94
N THR A 82 8.88 -14.67 -10.01
CA THR A 82 8.60 -16.09 -9.75
C THR A 82 8.14 -16.85 -10.99
N ARG A 83 8.15 -16.20 -12.16
CA ARG A 83 7.81 -16.82 -13.46
C ARG A 83 9.01 -17.05 -14.34
N TYR A 84 10.10 -16.33 -14.08
CA TYR A 84 11.31 -16.36 -14.91
C TYR A 84 12.56 -16.40 -14.04
N GLU A 85 13.54 -17.22 -14.46
CA GLU A 85 14.86 -17.26 -13.82
C GLU A 85 15.58 -15.91 -13.99
N ASP A 86 15.49 -15.32 -15.19
CA ASP A 86 15.95 -13.96 -15.51
C ASP A 86 14.77 -12.99 -15.64
N PRO A 87 14.30 -12.39 -14.55
CA PRO A 87 13.23 -11.40 -14.59
C PRO A 87 13.68 -10.07 -15.21
N GLY A 88 14.98 -9.76 -15.18
CA GLY A 88 15.55 -8.50 -15.63
C GLY A 88 15.27 -8.22 -17.11
N SER A 89 15.45 -9.20 -17.98
CA SER A 89 15.20 -9.09 -19.43
C SER A 89 13.74 -8.78 -19.74
N HIS A 90 12.79 -9.36 -18.98
CA HIS A 90 11.37 -9.11 -19.14
C HIS A 90 10.96 -7.73 -18.64
N LEU A 91 11.54 -7.27 -17.54
CA LEU A 91 11.32 -5.91 -17.00
C LEU A 91 11.86 -4.85 -17.97
N GLU A 92 13.03 -5.08 -18.56
CA GLU A 92 13.62 -4.21 -19.59
C GLU A 92 12.74 -4.16 -20.85
N ARG A 93 12.26 -5.31 -21.30
CA ARG A 93 11.29 -5.37 -22.41
C ARG A 93 10.04 -4.53 -22.10
N ILE A 94 9.45 -4.66 -20.91
CA ILE A 94 8.26 -3.85 -20.51
C ILE A 94 8.60 -2.35 -20.53
N ALA A 95 9.75 -1.96 -20.00
CA ALA A 95 10.17 -0.56 -19.95
C ALA A 95 10.33 0.04 -21.37
N SER A 96 10.80 -0.75 -22.34
CA SER A 96 11.05 -0.31 -23.71
C SER A 96 9.82 -0.30 -24.63
N LEU A 97 8.72 -1.01 -24.26
CA LEU A 97 7.53 -1.10 -25.11
C LEU A 97 6.89 0.27 -25.36
N PRO A 98 6.46 0.55 -26.58
CA PRO A 98 5.61 1.71 -26.88
C PRO A 98 4.31 1.67 -26.04
N PRO A 99 3.72 2.83 -25.69
CA PRO A 99 2.49 2.86 -24.90
C PRO A 99 1.34 2.02 -25.47
N ALA A 100 1.18 2.00 -26.79
CA ALA A 100 0.14 1.23 -27.47
C ALA A 100 0.32 -0.29 -27.36
N GLU A 101 1.52 -0.77 -27.12
CA GLU A 101 1.87 -2.19 -27.05
C GLU A 101 2.02 -2.69 -25.59
N ALA A 102 2.10 -1.77 -24.64
CA ALA A 102 2.44 -2.07 -23.25
C ALA A 102 1.48 -3.08 -22.62
N THR A 103 0.16 -2.89 -22.78
CA THR A 103 -0.86 -3.79 -22.24
C THR A 103 -0.73 -5.20 -22.79
N ARG A 104 -0.56 -5.33 -24.11
CA ARG A 104 -0.40 -6.64 -24.76
C ARG A 104 0.91 -7.33 -24.33
N GLY A 105 2.00 -6.57 -24.27
CA GLY A 105 3.28 -7.10 -23.83
C GLY A 105 3.24 -7.60 -22.37
N LEU A 106 2.58 -6.86 -21.47
CA LEU A 106 2.34 -7.32 -20.11
C LEU A 106 1.51 -8.61 -20.07
N GLN A 107 0.42 -8.69 -20.83
CA GLN A 107 -0.40 -9.90 -20.91
C GLN A 107 0.39 -11.12 -21.41
N GLU A 108 1.26 -10.94 -22.40
CA GLU A 108 2.12 -12.01 -22.90
C GLU A 108 3.09 -12.52 -21.82
N ILE A 109 3.76 -11.63 -21.11
CA ILE A 109 4.72 -11.97 -20.07
C ILE A 109 4.03 -12.70 -18.90
N TYR A 110 2.86 -12.27 -18.49
CA TYR A 110 2.13 -12.91 -17.38
C TYR A 110 1.38 -14.20 -17.74
N ARG A 111 1.47 -14.67 -19.00
CA ARG A 111 0.95 -16.00 -19.38
C ARG A 111 1.81 -17.16 -18.88
N GLN A 112 3.10 -16.94 -18.67
CA GLN A 112 3.98 -17.96 -18.07
C GLN A 112 3.47 -18.32 -16.69
N ASP A 113 3.47 -19.60 -16.35
CA ASP A 113 3.07 -20.08 -15.03
C ASP A 113 4.10 -19.65 -13.96
N VAL A 114 3.63 -19.53 -12.73
CA VAL A 114 4.47 -19.36 -11.56
C VAL A 114 5.24 -20.65 -11.30
N ILE A 115 6.54 -20.55 -11.04
CA ILE A 115 7.46 -21.65 -10.77
C ILE A 115 7.71 -21.70 -9.27
N PRO A 116 7.25 -22.75 -8.55
CA PRO A 116 7.38 -22.84 -7.09
C PRO A 116 8.83 -22.74 -6.59
N GLU A 117 9.77 -23.29 -7.33
CA GLU A 117 11.20 -23.25 -7.00
C GLU A 117 11.73 -21.81 -6.96
N LEU A 118 11.24 -20.95 -7.86
CA LEU A 118 11.59 -19.53 -7.86
C LEU A 118 10.95 -18.79 -6.69
N ILE A 119 9.76 -19.17 -6.22
CA ILE A 119 9.18 -18.65 -4.97
C ILE A 119 10.17 -18.90 -3.82
N ALA A 120 10.57 -20.15 -3.65
CA ALA A 120 11.50 -20.52 -2.59
C ALA A 120 12.85 -19.80 -2.72
N GLN A 121 13.37 -19.67 -3.93
CA GLN A 121 14.63 -18.99 -4.20
C GLN A 121 14.57 -17.51 -3.79
N ARG A 122 13.55 -16.76 -4.25
CA ARG A 122 13.41 -15.32 -3.97
C ARG A 122 13.19 -15.04 -2.49
N ILE A 123 12.42 -15.87 -1.79
CA ILE A 123 12.22 -15.76 -0.34
C ILE A 123 13.55 -15.99 0.40
N ARG A 124 14.29 -17.04 0.08
CA ARG A 124 15.59 -17.34 0.71
C ARG A 124 16.63 -16.25 0.44
N GLU A 125 16.60 -15.65 -0.75
CA GLU A 125 17.48 -14.53 -1.11
C GLU A 125 17.26 -13.33 -0.18
N ILE A 126 16.01 -12.95 0.09
CA ILE A 126 15.68 -11.87 1.02
C ILE A 126 16.03 -12.29 2.47
N LYS A 127 15.62 -13.48 2.88
CA LYS A 127 15.82 -14.01 4.23
C LYS A 127 17.30 -14.06 4.63
N ALA A 128 18.16 -14.45 3.70
CA ALA A 128 19.61 -14.53 3.93
C ALA A 128 20.26 -13.19 4.29
N GLN A 129 19.59 -12.08 4.02
CA GLN A 129 20.08 -10.73 4.35
C GLN A 129 19.64 -10.24 5.73
N GLY A 130 18.91 -11.05 6.50
CA GLY A 130 18.49 -10.73 7.87
C GLY A 130 17.40 -9.65 7.96
N VAL A 131 16.67 -9.38 6.87
CA VAL A 131 15.53 -8.48 6.85
C VAL A 131 14.22 -9.27 6.92
N LEU A 132 13.14 -8.62 7.36
CA LEU A 132 11.81 -9.23 7.41
C LEU A 132 11.36 -9.61 6.00
N THR A 133 11.03 -10.89 5.80
CA THR A 133 10.62 -11.42 4.50
C THR A 133 9.11 -11.42 4.41
N VAL A 134 8.58 -10.49 3.61
CA VAL A 134 7.14 -10.27 3.43
C VAL A 134 6.78 -10.47 1.96
N ALA A 135 5.74 -11.27 1.71
CA ALA A 135 5.34 -11.54 0.34
C ALA A 135 3.82 -11.63 0.20
N SER A 136 3.33 -11.38 -1.02
CA SER A 136 1.91 -11.39 -1.31
C SER A 136 1.49 -12.51 -2.25
N LEU A 137 0.29 -13.02 -2.00
CA LEU A 137 -0.47 -13.95 -2.85
C LEU A 137 -1.93 -13.47 -2.96
N THR A 138 -2.57 -13.82 -4.08
CA THR A 138 -4.01 -13.61 -4.22
C THR A 138 -4.81 -14.68 -3.45
N PRO A 139 -6.05 -14.39 -3.03
CA PRO A 139 -6.91 -15.39 -2.39
C PRO A 139 -7.11 -16.67 -3.23
N GLN A 140 -7.04 -16.55 -4.57
CA GLN A 140 -7.25 -17.66 -5.49
C GLN A 140 -6.07 -18.62 -5.59
N ARG A 141 -4.88 -18.20 -5.17
CA ARG A 141 -3.64 -18.97 -5.34
C ARG A 141 -2.88 -19.22 -4.05
N VAL A 142 -3.33 -18.62 -2.95
CA VAL A 142 -2.61 -18.71 -1.67
C VAL A 142 -2.48 -20.16 -1.20
N GLU A 143 -3.53 -20.97 -1.26
CA GLU A 143 -3.49 -22.39 -0.86
C GLU A 143 -2.51 -23.21 -1.71
N ARG A 144 -2.28 -22.81 -2.95
CA ARG A 144 -1.37 -23.54 -3.86
C ARG A 144 0.10 -23.30 -3.55
N TYR A 145 0.46 -22.09 -3.05
CA TYR A 145 1.85 -21.68 -2.97
C TYR A 145 2.34 -21.39 -1.54
N ILE A 146 1.46 -21.39 -0.55
CA ILE A 146 1.81 -20.99 0.81
C ILE A 146 2.84 -21.93 1.44
N ASP A 147 2.72 -23.25 1.26
CA ASP A 147 3.63 -24.21 1.87
C ASP A 147 5.07 -23.99 1.40
N VAL A 148 5.28 -23.78 0.09
CA VAL A 148 6.60 -23.48 -0.48
C VAL A 148 7.17 -22.17 0.09
N ALA A 149 6.32 -21.17 0.30
CA ALA A 149 6.75 -19.89 0.85
C ALA A 149 7.16 -20.02 2.33
N LEU A 150 6.39 -20.77 3.13
CA LEU A 150 6.68 -21.04 4.54
C LEU A 150 7.97 -21.86 4.72
N GLU A 151 8.15 -22.91 3.94
CA GLU A 151 9.36 -23.73 3.95
C GLU A 151 10.62 -22.92 3.56
N ALA A 152 10.45 -21.90 2.72
CA ALA A 152 11.52 -21.00 2.32
C ALA A 152 11.86 -19.94 3.38
N GLY A 153 11.00 -19.75 4.41
CA GLY A 153 11.23 -18.84 5.54
C GLY A 153 10.47 -17.52 5.44
N LEU A 154 9.28 -17.52 4.87
CA LEU A 154 8.37 -16.35 4.89
C LEU A 154 8.07 -15.95 6.34
N ASP A 155 8.14 -14.64 6.64
CA ASP A 155 7.84 -14.10 7.99
C ASP A 155 6.42 -13.53 8.09
N VAL A 156 5.92 -12.92 7.02
CA VAL A 156 4.58 -12.31 6.97
C VAL A 156 3.95 -12.57 5.61
N LEU A 157 2.73 -13.06 5.61
CA LEU A 157 1.93 -13.23 4.40
C LEU A 157 1.00 -12.03 4.18
N VAL A 158 0.92 -11.55 2.94
CA VAL A 158 -0.08 -10.58 2.49
C VAL A 158 -1.06 -11.27 1.54
N ILE A 159 -2.32 -11.39 1.91
CA ILE A 159 -3.38 -11.87 1.02
C ILE A 159 -4.03 -10.64 0.38
N GLN A 160 -3.69 -10.39 -0.87
CA GLN A 160 -4.08 -9.14 -1.55
C GLN A 160 -4.87 -9.38 -2.83
N GLY A 161 -5.95 -8.62 -2.97
CA GLY A 161 -6.77 -8.52 -4.17
C GLY A 161 -7.34 -7.12 -4.34
N THR A 162 -8.03 -6.84 -5.45
CA THR A 162 -8.69 -5.53 -5.65
C THR A 162 -9.71 -5.26 -4.56
N VAL A 163 -10.51 -6.26 -4.23
CA VAL A 163 -11.39 -6.33 -3.06
C VAL A 163 -11.28 -7.74 -2.51
N VAL A 164 -10.98 -7.85 -1.22
CA VAL A 164 -11.00 -9.11 -0.50
C VAL A 164 -12.19 -9.10 0.45
N SER A 165 -12.96 -10.17 0.45
CA SER A 165 -14.12 -10.39 1.31
C SER A 165 -13.92 -11.63 2.16
N ALA A 166 -14.32 -11.56 3.43
CA ALA A 166 -14.36 -12.74 4.30
C ALA A 166 -15.48 -13.72 3.92
N GLU A 167 -16.47 -13.26 3.14
CA GLU A 167 -17.63 -14.04 2.66
C GLU A 167 -17.68 -13.99 1.12
N HIS A 168 -16.84 -14.76 0.46
CA HIS A 168 -16.89 -14.91 -0.99
C HIS A 168 -17.91 -16.01 -1.36
N VAL A 169 -18.81 -15.70 -2.29
CA VAL A 169 -19.78 -16.68 -2.82
C VAL A 169 -19.32 -17.10 -4.22
N SER A 170 -19.15 -18.40 -4.44
CA SER A 170 -18.76 -18.96 -5.72
C SER A 170 -19.73 -20.06 -6.14
N SER A 171 -20.06 -20.11 -7.43
CA SER A 171 -20.76 -21.24 -8.05
C SER A 171 -19.80 -22.33 -8.56
N VAL A 172 -18.50 -22.07 -8.52
CA VAL A 172 -17.44 -22.93 -9.05
C VAL A 172 -16.47 -23.29 -7.93
N GLY A 173 -16.81 -24.28 -7.12
CA GLY A 173 -15.97 -24.74 -6.01
C GLY A 173 -16.18 -24.01 -4.69
N GLU A 174 -15.57 -24.53 -3.64
CA GLU A 174 -15.61 -23.94 -2.30
C GLU A 174 -14.63 -22.77 -2.22
N PRO A 175 -15.08 -21.57 -1.84
CA PRO A 175 -14.19 -20.40 -1.70
C PRO A 175 -13.28 -20.55 -0.49
N LEU A 176 -12.13 -19.88 -0.53
CA LEU A 176 -11.18 -19.81 0.58
C LEU A 176 -11.88 -19.30 1.86
N ASN A 177 -11.87 -20.10 2.90
CA ASN A 177 -12.31 -19.68 4.22
C ASN A 177 -11.15 -18.96 4.94
N LEU A 178 -11.08 -17.64 4.78
CA LEU A 178 -9.99 -16.82 5.33
C LEU A 178 -9.75 -17.04 6.82
N LYS A 179 -10.83 -17.15 7.62
CA LYS A 179 -10.70 -17.30 9.07
C LYS A 179 -10.01 -18.62 9.44
N ARG A 180 -10.45 -19.72 8.83
CA ARG A 180 -9.82 -21.03 9.06
C ARG A 180 -8.39 -21.04 8.52
N PHE A 181 -8.19 -20.55 7.31
CA PHE A 181 -6.89 -20.51 6.66
C PHE A 181 -5.86 -19.72 7.49
N ILE A 182 -6.22 -18.53 7.99
CA ILE A 182 -5.33 -17.70 8.80
C ILE A 182 -5.03 -18.37 10.15
N ALA A 183 -6.02 -19.02 10.78
CA ALA A 183 -5.85 -19.71 12.05
C ALA A 183 -4.85 -20.88 11.98
N ASP A 184 -4.73 -21.51 10.82
CA ASP A 184 -3.84 -22.66 10.60
C ASP A 184 -2.40 -22.24 10.21
N LEU A 185 -2.14 -20.92 9.97
CA LEU A 185 -0.83 -20.44 9.54
C LEU A 185 0.09 -20.09 10.74
N PRO A 186 1.38 -20.44 10.64
CA PRO A 186 2.37 -20.13 11.70
C PRO A 186 2.91 -18.69 11.62
N VAL A 187 2.52 -17.91 10.62
CA VAL A 187 2.98 -16.53 10.38
C VAL A 187 1.83 -15.54 10.40
N PRO A 188 2.06 -14.28 10.82
CA PRO A 188 1.06 -13.24 10.78
C PRO A 188 0.61 -12.95 9.33
N VAL A 189 -0.68 -12.61 9.19
CA VAL A 189 -1.31 -12.36 7.88
C VAL A 189 -1.88 -10.96 7.82
N ILE A 190 -1.58 -10.24 6.74
CA ILE A 190 -2.24 -9.00 6.33
C ILE A 190 -3.24 -9.34 5.22
N VAL A 191 -4.44 -8.77 5.28
CA VAL A 191 -5.50 -9.06 4.29
C VAL A 191 -6.06 -7.77 3.70
N GLY A 192 -6.31 -7.73 2.38
CA GLY A 192 -7.00 -6.60 1.73
C GLY A 192 -6.95 -6.69 0.20
N GLY A 193 -7.56 -5.74 -0.53
CA GLY A 193 -8.07 -4.42 -0.15
C GLY A 193 -9.53 -4.38 0.35
N CYS A 194 -9.73 -3.48 1.24
CA CYS A 194 -11.05 -3.09 1.68
C CYS A 194 -11.17 -1.56 1.71
N ALA A 195 -12.40 -1.04 1.80
CA ALA A 195 -12.62 0.41 1.80
C ALA A 195 -13.88 0.83 2.57
N SER A 196 -14.44 -0.04 3.41
CA SER A 196 -15.61 0.28 4.23
C SER A 196 -15.47 -0.28 5.63
N TYR A 197 -16.18 0.34 6.58
CA TYR A 197 -16.24 -0.09 7.99
C TYR A 197 -16.60 -1.58 8.11
N SER A 198 -17.68 -2.00 7.47
CA SER A 198 -18.18 -3.39 7.58
C SER A 198 -17.18 -4.41 7.02
N THR A 199 -16.61 -4.14 5.84
CA THR A 199 -15.63 -5.03 5.24
C THR A 199 -14.35 -5.12 6.08
N ALA A 200 -13.83 -3.96 6.56
CA ALA A 200 -12.66 -3.93 7.42
C ALA A 200 -12.90 -4.73 8.72
N LEU A 201 -14.05 -4.53 9.38
CA LEU A 201 -14.40 -5.27 10.61
C LEU A 201 -14.47 -6.80 10.36
N HIS A 202 -15.08 -7.22 9.25
CA HIS A 202 -15.14 -8.64 8.88
C HIS A 202 -13.75 -9.23 8.63
N LEU A 203 -12.87 -8.51 7.94
CA LEU A 203 -11.48 -8.95 7.73
C LEU A 203 -10.68 -9.02 9.04
N MET A 204 -10.83 -8.06 9.93
CA MET A 204 -10.21 -8.10 11.26
C MET A 204 -10.62 -9.33 12.06
N ARG A 205 -11.90 -9.72 11.99
CA ARG A 205 -12.45 -10.90 12.67
C ARG A 205 -11.97 -12.24 12.10
N THR A 206 -11.21 -12.24 11.00
CA THR A 206 -10.58 -13.45 10.47
C THR A 206 -9.29 -13.84 11.20
N GLY A 207 -8.79 -13.00 12.12
CA GLY A 207 -7.50 -13.20 12.82
C GLY A 207 -6.32 -12.56 12.10
N ALA A 208 -6.56 -11.72 11.08
CA ALA A 208 -5.51 -10.95 10.42
C ALA A 208 -4.88 -9.93 11.39
N VAL A 209 -3.55 -9.77 11.34
CA VAL A 209 -2.83 -8.77 12.14
C VAL A 209 -2.86 -7.37 11.52
N GLY A 210 -3.28 -7.27 10.25
CA GLY A 210 -3.42 -6.01 9.54
C GLY A 210 -4.41 -6.10 8.38
N VAL A 211 -5.01 -4.97 8.03
CA VAL A 211 -5.89 -4.84 6.87
C VAL A 211 -5.37 -3.76 5.92
N LEU A 212 -5.30 -4.07 4.62
CA LEU A 212 -4.98 -3.10 3.57
C LEU A 212 -6.24 -2.30 3.21
N VAL A 213 -6.17 -0.99 3.36
CA VAL A 213 -7.30 -0.10 3.14
C VAL A 213 -7.06 0.76 1.91
N GLY A 214 -7.78 0.45 0.85
CA GLY A 214 -7.73 1.16 -0.43
C GLY A 214 -8.34 0.33 -1.55
N VAL A 215 -9.31 0.91 -2.25
CA VAL A 215 -9.90 0.35 -3.46
C VAL A 215 -9.86 1.43 -4.54
N GLY A 216 -8.92 1.26 -5.47
CA GLY A 216 -8.76 2.14 -6.61
C GLY A 216 -8.05 3.48 -6.38
N PRO A 217 -7.33 3.78 -5.28
CA PRO A 217 -6.68 5.08 -5.10
C PRO A 217 -5.33 5.18 -5.83
N GLY A 218 -4.66 4.05 -6.11
CA GLY A 218 -3.33 4.02 -6.71
C GLY A 218 -3.30 4.48 -8.16
N ALA A 219 -2.22 5.14 -8.58
CA ALA A 219 -2.07 5.69 -9.93
C ALA A 219 -2.14 4.64 -11.05
N ALA A 220 -1.68 3.41 -10.79
CA ALA A 220 -1.76 2.30 -11.75
C ALA A 220 -3.09 1.52 -11.70
N CYS A 221 -3.96 1.84 -10.73
CA CYS A 221 -5.23 1.15 -10.55
C CYS A 221 -6.31 1.75 -11.44
N THR A 222 -7.00 0.91 -12.20
CA THR A 222 -8.11 1.32 -13.10
C THR A 222 -9.49 0.97 -12.54
N THR A 223 -9.58 0.39 -11.35
CA THR A 223 -10.83 -0.13 -10.76
C THR A 223 -11.94 0.92 -10.72
N ARG A 224 -11.64 2.14 -10.26
CA ARG A 224 -12.65 3.22 -10.17
C ARG A 224 -13.21 3.59 -11.54
N GLN A 225 -12.37 3.60 -12.57
CA GLN A 225 -12.77 3.95 -13.92
C GLN A 225 -13.47 2.80 -14.65
N VAL A 226 -12.94 1.57 -14.49
CA VAL A 226 -13.44 0.41 -15.24
C VAL A 226 -14.73 -0.16 -14.67
N VAL A 227 -14.84 -0.21 -13.33
CA VAL A 227 -15.99 -0.84 -12.66
C VAL A 227 -16.78 0.09 -11.73
N GLY A 228 -16.37 1.35 -11.60
CA GLY A 228 -17.08 2.34 -10.79
C GLY A 228 -17.00 2.10 -9.27
N VAL A 229 -16.10 1.21 -8.80
CA VAL A 229 -15.99 0.84 -7.40
C VAL A 229 -14.78 1.52 -6.76
N GLY A 230 -14.99 2.13 -5.60
CA GLY A 230 -13.93 2.79 -4.83
C GLY A 230 -14.47 3.75 -3.79
N VAL A 231 -13.64 4.07 -2.80
CA VAL A 231 -13.93 5.06 -1.76
C VAL A 231 -12.73 6.01 -1.65
N PRO A 232 -12.95 7.34 -1.53
CA PRO A 232 -11.88 8.30 -1.24
C PRO A 232 -11.11 7.92 0.03
N GLN A 233 -9.79 8.05 -0.03
CA GLN A 233 -8.88 7.37 0.88
C GLN A 233 -8.98 7.83 2.34
N ALA A 234 -9.13 9.13 2.60
CA ALA A 234 -9.27 9.63 3.97
C ALA A 234 -10.49 9.02 4.68
N THR A 235 -11.64 8.96 3.98
CA THR A 235 -12.85 8.34 4.53
C THR A 235 -12.69 6.82 4.71
N ALA A 236 -12.07 6.12 3.74
CA ALA A 236 -11.87 4.69 3.83
C ALA A 236 -11.00 4.31 5.04
N ILE A 237 -9.92 5.07 5.29
CA ILE A 237 -9.02 4.86 6.43
C ILE A 237 -9.75 5.14 7.75
N ALA A 238 -10.48 6.25 7.85
CA ALA A 238 -11.22 6.61 9.05
C ALA A 238 -12.31 5.58 9.40
N ASP A 239 -13.01 5.03 8.39
CA ASP A 239 -13.96 3.93 8.55
C ASP A 239 -13.28 2.65 9.05
N ALA A 240 -12.13 2.29 8.51
CA ALA A 240 -11.37 1.13 8.95
C ALA A 240 -10.78 1.31 10.37
N ALA A 241 -10.34 2.51 10.71
CA ALA A 241 -9.91 2.84 12.07
C ALA A 241 -11.07 2.74 13.08
N GLY A 242 -12.28 3.15 12.69
CA GLY A 242 -13.50 2.92 13.49
C GLY A 242 -13.82 1.43 13.66
N ALA A 243 -13.65 0.63 12.61
CA ALA A 243 -13.79 -0.82 12.66
C ALA A 243 -12.76 -1.47 13.60
N ARG A 244 -11.51 -1.02 13.57
CA ARG A 244 -10.45 -1.45 14.51
C ARG A 244 -10.83 -1.18 15.97
N MET A 245 -11.36 0.01 16.26
CA MET A 245 -11.83 0.33 17.61
C MET A 245 -12.92 -0.63 18.08
N GLN A 246 -13.90 -0.93 17.24
CA GLN A 246 -14.95 -1.90 17.54
C GLN A 246 -14.38 -3.30 17.76
N HIS A 247 -13.47 -3.75 16.88
CA HIS A 247 -12.82 -5.05 17.01
C HIS A 247 -12.04 -5.17 18.34
N ALA A 248 -11.27 -4.15 18.68
CA ALA A 248 -10.52 -4.11 19.93
C ALA A 248 -11.43 -4.13 21.18
N LEU A 249 -12.61 -3.51 21.12
CA LEU A 249 -13.61 -3.59 22.21
C LEU A 249 -14.21 -5.00 22.33
N GLU A 250 -14.36 -5.72 21.23
CA GLU A 250 -14.92 -7.07 21.19
C GLU A 250 -13.92 -8.14 21.64
N THR A 251 -12.65 -7.99 21.30
CA THR A 251 -11.63 -9.06 21.41
C THR A 251 -10.46 -8.72 22.31
N GLY A 252 -10.18 -7.44 22.54
CA GLY A 252 -8.95 -6.96 23.16
C GLY A 252 -7.75 -6.92 22.19
N GLU A 253 -7.90 -7.36 20.93
CA GLU A 253 -6.84 -7.45 19.95
C GLU A 253 -6.74 -6.17 19.10
N TYR A 254 -5.50 -5.76 18.82
CA TYR A 254 -5.20 -4.64 17.93
C TYR A 254 -4.85 -5.14 16.53
N VAL A 255 -5.59 -4.69 15.53
CA VAL A 255 -5.34 -4.99 14.12
C VAL A 255 -4.88 -3.72 13.40
N ASN A 256 -3.75 -3.78 12.72
CA ASN A 256 -3.19 -2.63 12.03
C ASN A 256 -4.04 -2.21 10.83
N VAL A 257 -4.24 -0.91 10.66
CA VAL A 257 -4.83 -0.30 9.47
C VAL A 257 -3.69 0.20 8.58
N ILE A 258 -3.52 -0.39 7.42
CA ILE A 258 -2.46 -0.04 6.47
C ILE A 258 -3.10 0.68 5.29
N ALA A 259 -2.82 1.97 5.13
CA ALA A 259 -3.32 2.75 4.00
C ALA A 259 -2.64 2.30 2.70
N ASP A 260 -3.39 1.77 1.73
CA ASP A 260 -2.85 1.24 0.49
C ASP A 260 -3.18 2.13 -0.71
N GLY A 261 -2.14 2.80 -1.23
CA GLY A 261 -2.18 3.64 -2.42
C GLY A 261 -2.77 5.04 -2.23
N GLY A 262 -2.65 5.86 -3.28
CA GLY A 262 -3.17 7.22 -3.32
C GLY A 262 -2.32 8.27 -2.62
N MET A 263 -1.09 7.94 -2.27
CA MET A 263 -0.12 8.81 -1.60
C MET A 263 1.09 9.06 -2.49
N SER A 264 1.48 10.33 -2.62
CA SER A 264 2.62 10.75 -3.46
C SER A 264 3.67 11.53 -2.70
N PHE A 265 3.30 12.16 -1.59
CA PHE A 265 4.13 13.11 -0.84
C PHE A 265 4.13 12.77 0.64
N GLY A 266 5.12 13.26 1.38
CA GLY A 266 5.19 13.08 2.83
C GLY A 266 3.94 13.59 3.57
N GLY A 267 3.32 14.68 3.07
CA GLY A 267 2.06 15.20 3.60
C GLY A 267 0.87 14.26 3.43
N ASP A 268 0.83 13.44 2.36
CA ASP A 268 -0.23 12.45 2.18
C ASP A 268 -0.10 11.31 3.20
N LEU A 269 1.16 10.87 3.46
CA LEU A 269 1.44 9.87 4.49
C LEU A 269 0.99 10.38 5.88
N ALA A 270 1.32 11.64 6.18
CA ALA A 270 0.88 12.28 7.43
C ALA A 270 -0.65 12.30 7.55
N LYS A 271 -1.37 12.64 6.47
CA LYS A 271 -2.85 12.63 6.45
C LYS A 271 -3.40 11.22 6.59
N ALA A 272 -2.76 10.21 6.00
CA ALA A 272 -3.18 8.81 6.18
C ALA A 272 -3.09 8.37 7.64
N ILE A 273 -1.97 8.66 8.31
CA ILE A 273 -1.79 8.38 9.73
C ILE A 273 -2.79 9.19 10.58
N ALA A 274 -2.97 10.49 10.29
CA ALA A 274 -3.96 11.34 10.97
C ALA A 274 -5.40 10.82 10.85
N CYS A 275 -5.74 10.14 9.75
CA CYS A 275 -7.03 9.47 9.56
C CYS A 275 -7.14 8.12 10.30
N GLY A 276 -6.05 7.62 10.90
CA GLY A 276 -6.05 6.42 11.73
C GLY A 276 -5.28 5.23 11.15
N ALA A 277 -4.49 5.39 10.08
CA ALA A 277 -3.58 4.36 9.62
C ALA A 277 -2.39 4.18 10.58
N ASP A 278 -1.85 2.97 10.65
CA ASP A 278 -0.63 2.63 11.40
C ASP A 278 0.60 2.67 10.50
N ALA A 279 0.41 2.39 9.21
CA ALA A 279 1.44 2.42 8.18
C ALA A 279 0.83 2.70 6.80
N CYS A 280 1.70 2.97 5.83
CA CYS A 280 1.34 3.31 4.46
C CYS A 280 1.98 2.33 3.48
N MET A 281 1.18 1.71 2.62
CA MET A 281 1.69 0.94 1.47
C MET A 281 1.70 1.85 0.24
N ILE A 282 2.88 2.03 -0.35
CA ILE A 282 3.10 2.94 -1.47
C ILE A 282 3.78 2.25 -2.66
N GLY A 283 3.38 2.61 -3.86
CA GLY A 283 3.95 2.08 -5.11
C GLY A 283 4.61 3.17 -5.95
N SER A 284 3.82 4.13 -6.44
CA SER A 284 4.28 5.16 -7.39
C SER A 284 5.46 6.01 -6.90
N PRO A 285 5.54 6.43 -5.62
CA PRO A 285 6.73 7.13 -5.12
C PRO A 285 7.99 6.28 -5.23
N LEU A 286 7.91 4.98 -4.86
CA LEU A 286 9.05 4.08 -4.90
C LEU A 286 9.42 3.61 -6.30
N ALA A 287 8.46 3.60 -7.25
CA ALA A 287 8.75 3.36 -8.67
C ALA A 287 9.67 4.42 -9.29
N LYS A 288 9.82 5.58 -8.63
CA LYS A 288 10.72 6.67 -9.02
C LYS A 288 12.16 6.50 -8.48
N ALA A 289 12.40 5.46 -7.67
CA ALA A 289 13.75 5.15 -7.19
C ALA A 289 14.63 4.60 -8.32
N SER A 290 15.91 4.93 -8.30
CA SER A 290 16.89 4.38 -9.25
C SER A 290 17.02 2.87 -9.15
N GLU A 291 16.78 2.30 -7.98
CA GLU A 291 16.82 0.86 -7.69
C GLU A 291 15.54 0.13 -8.10
N ALA A 292 14.44 0.85 -8.38
CA ALA A 292 13.16 0.23 -8.74
C ALA A 292 13.29 -0.62 -10.03
N PRO A 293 12.87 -1.91 -9.99
CA PRO A 293 13.09 -2.84 -11.11
C PRO A 293 12.35 -2.44 -12.39
N GLY A 294 11.28 -1.64 -12.27
CA GLY A 294 10.49 -1.14 -13.40
C GLY A 294 11.11 0.00 -14.17
N ARG A 295 12.30 0.52 -13.76
CA ARG A 295 13.05 1.58 -14.44
C ARG A 295 12.17 2.79 -14.79
N GLY A 296 11.46 3.31 -13.81
CA GLY A 296 10.51 4.41 -13.98
C GLY A 296 9.15 3.99 -14.57
N ASN A 297 8.85 2.68 -14.61
CA ASN A 297 7.53 2.18 -14.98
C ASN A 297 6.97 1.32 -13.85
N HIS A 298 5.67 1.40 -13.62
CA HIS A 298 4.97 0.48 -12.74
C HIS A 298 3.57 0.21 -13.27
N TRP A 299 2.97 -0.88 -12.82
CA TRP A 299 1.65 -1.33 -13.28
C TRP A 299 0.93 -2.10 -12.19
N GLY A 300 -0.40 -2.05 -12.23
CA GLY A 300 -1.23 -2.76 -11.28
C GLY A 300 -1.16 -4.27 -11.46
N MET A 301 -1.11 -5.00 -10.35
CA MET A 301 -1.04 -6.47 -10.34
C MET A 301 -2.41 -7.12 -10.19
N ALA A 302 -3.41 -6.42 -9.65
CA ALA A 302 -4.76 -6.91 -9.54
C ALA A 302 -5.47 -6.91 -10.90
N THR A 303 -6.05 -8.06 -11.28
CA THR A 303 -6.89 -8.19 -12.47
C THR A 303 -8.34 -8.32 -12.04
N PHE A 304 -9.19 -7.45 -12.55
CA PHE A 304 -10.64 -7.53 -12.28
C PHE A 304 -11.28 -8.73 -13.00
N HIS A 305 -10.85 -9.00 -14.23
CA HIS A 305 -11.36 -10.09 -15.06
C HIS A 305 -10.20 -10.73 -15.84
N PRO A 306 -10.22 -12.05 -16.11
CA PRO A 306 -9.13 -12.73 -16.84
C PRO A 306 -8.80 -12.12 -18.20
N GLU A 307 -9.79 -11.54 -18.87
CA GLU A 307 -9.65 -10.93 -20.19
C GLU A 307 -9.37 -9.40 -20.14
N LEU A 308 -9.47 -8.78 -18.96
CA LEU A 308 -9.12 -7.38 -18.79
C LEU A 308 -7.63 -7.24 -18.49
N PRO A 309 -7.00 -6.13 -18.93
CA PRO A 309 -5.59 -5.89 -18.64
C PRO A 309 -5.33 -5.80 -17.14
N ARG A 310 -4.14 -6.23 -16.69
CA ARG A 310 -3.71 -6.22 -15.28
C ARG A 310 -3.51 -4.83 -14.68
N GLY A 311 -3.90 -3.82 -15.37
CA GLY A 311 -3.73 -2.44 -15.00
C GLY A 311 -2.94 -1.69 -16.07
N THR A 312 -2.96 -0.38 -15.93
CA THR A 312 -2.25 0.50 -16.86
C THR A 312 -0.79 0.59 -16.47
N ARG A 313 0.13 0.47 -17.44
CA ARG A 313 1.53 0.83 -17.22
C ARG A 313 1.63 2.35 -17.07
N VAL A 314 2.01 2.80 -15.90
CA VAL A 314 2.29 4.20 -15.61
C VAL A 314 3.78 4.44 -15.78
N ARG A 315 4.13 5.49 -16.51
CA ARG A 315 5.50 5.93 -16.67
C ARG A 315 5.77 7.08 -15.70
N THR A 316 6.85 6.95 -14.94
CA THR A 316 7.35 7.96 -14.00
C THR A 316 8.77 8.38 -14.39
N THR A 317 9.25 9.44 -13.77
CA THR A 317 10.66 9.87 -13.89
C THR A 317 11.42 9.42 -12.65
N THR A 318 12.62 8.90 -12.80
CA THR A 318 13.52 8.65 -11.66
C THR A 318 13.91 9.99 -11.05
N ILE A 319 13.76 10.11 -9.72
CA ILE A 319 14.01 11.36 -8.98
C ILE A 319 15.11 11.23 -7.93
N GLY A 320 15.56 10.02 -7.62
CA GLY A 320 16.59 9.77 -6.62
C GLY A 320 16.75 8.31 -6.30
N THR A 321 17.53 8.01 -5.28
CA THR A 321 17.66 6.67 -4.69
C THR A 321 16.47 6.36 -3.77
N LEU A 322 16.31 5.08 -3.42
CA LEU A 322 15.31 4.65 -2.44
C LEU A 322 15.49 5.37 -1.09
N GLU A 323 16.74 5.56 -0.67
CA GLU A 323 17.08 6.28 0.56
C GLU A 323 16.68 7.75 0.49
N GLU A 324 17.02 8.46 -0.60
CA GLU A 324 16.64 9.88 -0.78
C GLU A 324 15.12 10.06 -0.79
N ILE A 325 14.38 9.16 -1.45
CA ILE A 325 12.91 9.21 -1.47
C ILE A 325 12.33 9.00 -0.07
N LEU A 326 12.86 8.07 0.72
CA LEU A 326 12.27 7.73 2.01
C LEU A 326 12.78 8.59 3.16
N VAL A 327 14.08 8.69 3.33
CA VAL A 327 14.69 9.28 4.53
C VAL A 327 15.57 10.52 4.23
N GLY A 328 15.82 10.79 2.95
CA GLY A 328 16.56 11.97 2.50
C GLY A 328 18.06 11.74 2.32
N PRO A 329 18.81 12.80 2.04
CA PRO A 329 18.36 14.20 2.02
C PRO A 329 17.47 14.54 0.82
N ALA A 330 16.52 15.47 1.00
CA ALA A 330 15.73 16.02 -0.10
C ALA A 330 16.51 17.11 -0.84
N HIS A 331 16.57 17.01 -2.15
CA HIS A 331 17.12 18.04 -3.04
C HIS A 331 16.03 18.70 -3.91
N GLU A 332 14.78 18.21 -3.80
CA GLU A 332 13.59 18.81 -4.37
C GLU A 332 12.69 19.41 -3.27
N ASN A 333 11.88 20.40 -3.61
CA ASN A 333 11.04 21.14 -2.67
C ASN A 333 9.54 20.85 -2.77
N ASP A 334 9.15 19.82 -3.53
CA ASP A 334 7.76 19.44 -3.79
C ASP A 334 7.21 18.39 -2.80
N GLY A 335 8.06 17.87 -1.90
CA GLY A 335 7.69 16.84 -0.92
C GLY A 335 7.72 15.40 -1.46
N SER A 336 8.26 15.18 -2.66
CA SER A 336 8.42 13.86 -3.27
C SER A 336 9.62 13.07 -2.72
N LEU A 337 10.58 13.75 -2.10
CA LEU A 337 11.74 13.19 -1.41
C LEU A 337 11.60 13.32 0.11
N ASN A 338 12.34 12.48 0.84
CA ASN A 338 12.31 12.43 2.31
C ASN A 338 10.89 12.32 2.88
N LEU A 339 10.13 11.34 2.38
CA LEU A 339 8.73 11.12 2.77
C LEU A 339 8.57 10.93 4.28
N MET A 340 9.49 10.18 4.90
CA MET A 340 9.48 9.93 6.35
C MET A 340 9.83 11.19 7.14
N GLY A 341 10.72 12.02 6.62
CA GLY A 341 10.99 13.36 7.20
C GLY A 341 9.77 14.27 7.15
N GLY A 342 8.99 14.20 6.05
CA GLY A 342 7.71 14.90 5.94
C GLY A 342 6.70 14.48 7.00
N LEU A 343 6.51 13.15 7.19
CA LEU A 343 5.68 12.60 8.25
C LEU A 343 6.17 13.00 9.65
N ARG A 344 7.47 12.84 9.92
CA ARG A 344 8.10 13.18 11.20
C ARG A 344 7.87 14.65 11.56
N ASN A 345 8.06 15.54 10.59
CA ASN A 345 7.83 16.98 10.80
C ASN A 345 6.35 17.30 11.05
N ALA A 346 5.41 16.63 10.35
CA ALA A 346 3.99 16.82 10.59
C ALA A 346 3.61 16.40 12.02
N MET A 347 4.12 15.26 12.51
CA MET A 347 3.93 14.80 13.88
C MET A 347 4.51 15.80 14.89
N ALA A 348 5.72 16.29 14.65
CA ALA A 348 6.42 17.24 15.49
C ALA A 348 5.69 18.59 15.58
N LEU A 349 5.23 19.16 14.46
CA LEU A 349 4.46 20.40 14.40
C LEU A 349 3.10 20.30 15.12
N CYS A 350 2.56 19.06 15.24
CA CYS A 350 1.34 18.78 15.97
C CYS A 350 1.61 18.29 17.41
N GLY A 351 2.89 18.22 17.85
CA GLY A 351 3.29 17.88 19.22
C GLY A 351 3.19 16.43 19.63
N TYR A 352 3.04 15.52 18.68
CA TYR A 352 2.92 14.07 18.90
C TYR A 352 4.26 13.36 18.72
N ASP A 353 4.51 12.35 19.53
CA ASP A 353 5.76 11.59 19.57
C ASP A 353 5.68 10.19 18.99
N THR A 354 4.48 9.64 18.82
CA THR A 354 4.27 8.31 18.30
C THR A 354 3.17 8.30 17.23
N ILE A 355 3.20 7.29 16.34
CA ILE A 355 2.17 7.06 15.31
C ILE A 355 0.77 6.99 15.94
N GLN A 356 0.60 6.19 16.99
CA GLN A 356 -0.70 6.00 17.64
C GLN A 356 -1.20 7.28 18.34
N ALA A 357 -0.31 8.09 18.89
CA ALA A 357 -0.68 9.38 19.46
C ALA A 357 -1.12 10.36 18.35
N PHE A 358 -0.42 10.37 17.21
CA PHE A 358 -0.72 11.25 16.08
C PHE A 358 -2.04 10.92 15.37
N GLN A 359 -2.53 9.69 15.45
CA GLN A 359 -3.88 9.32 14.98
C GLN A 359 -5.01 10.11 15.67
N LYS A 360 -4.72 10.78 16.79
CA LYS A 360 -5.68 11.62 17.55
C LYS A 360 -5.62 13.09 17.15
N VAL A 361 -4.78 13.47 16.19
CA VAL A 361 -4.63 14.85 15.73
C VAL A 361 -5.94 15.36 15.14
N GLU A 362 -6.21 16.62 15.32
CA GLU A 362 -7.37 17.28 14.71
C GLU A 362 -7.18 17.38 13.19
N VAL A 363 -8.23 16.99 12.46
CA VAL A 363 -8.31 17.09 11.00
C VAL A 363 -9.53 17.90 10.62
N MET A 364 -9.39 18.81 9.67
CA MET A 364 -10.51 19.58 9.14
C MET A 364 -10.70 19.34 7.64
N VAL A 365 -11.95 19.53 7.19
CA VAL A 365 -12.27 19.52 5.76
C VAL A 365 -11.89 20.88 5.17
N ALA A 366 -10.94 20.89 4.26
CA ALA A 366 -10.33 22.10 3.70
C ALA A 366 -10.14 21.99 2.18
N PRO A 367 -11.24 22.00 1.38
CA PRO A 367 -11.17 21.79 -0.08
C PRO A 367 -10.41 22.89 -0.81
N ALA A 368 -10.25 24.08 -0.21
CA ALA A 368 -9.53 25.21 -0.79
C ALA A 368 -8.02 25.21 -0.49
N LEU A 369 -7.50 24.27 0.29
CA LEU A 369 -6.11 24.23 0.74
C LEU A 369 -5.09 24.28 -0.40
N LYS A 370 -5.38 23.61 -1.52
CA LYS A 370 -4.49 23.59 -2.70
C LYS A 370 -4.56 24.85 -3.56
N THR A 371 -5.57 25.69 -3.40
CA THR A 371 -5.76 26.90 -4.21
C THR A 371 -5.41 28.17 -3.47
N GLU A 372 -5.43 28.15 -2.13
CA GLU A 372 -5.17 29.30 -1.28
C GLU A 372 -3.72 29.75 -1.41
N GLY A 373 -3.48 30.88 -2.05
CA GLY A 373 -2.14 31.45 -2.27
C GLY A 373 -1.22 30.66 -3.20
N LYS A 374 -1.68 29.57 -3.83
CA LYS A 374 -0.84 28.63 -4.58
C LYS A 374 -0.82 28.85 -6.12
N ARG A 375 -1.60 29.79 -6.63
CA ARG A 375 -1.69 30.04 -8.08
C ARG A 375 -0.33 30.31 -8.75
N LEU A 376 0.57 31.03 -8.05
CA LEU A 376 1.88 31.35 -8.58
C LEU A 376 2.78 30.11 -8.63
N GLN A 377 2.73 29.26 -7.62
CA GLN A 377 3.45 27.97 -7.61
C GLN A 377 2.96 27.07 -8.74
N GLN A 378 1.63 26.95 -8.92
CA GLN A 378 1.03 26.17 -10.00
C GLN A 378 1.44 26.64 -11.39
N SER A 379 1.47 27.98 -11.61
CA SER A 379 1.89 28.55 -12.90
C SER A 379 3.35 28.28 -13.26
N GLN A 380 4.18 28.00 -12.27
CA GLN A 380 5.62 27.72 -12.41
C GLN A 380 5.95 26.23 -12.27
N SER A 381 4.94 25.37 -12.03
CA SER A 381 5.10 23.94 -11.77
C SER A 381 6.08 23.63 -10.64
N VAL A 382 6.01 24.40 -9.54
CA VAL A 382 6.85 24.25 -8.35
C VAL A 382 6.02 24.05 -7.09
N GLY A 383 6.59 23.37 -6.09
CA GLY A 383 5.92 23.10 -4.82
C GLY A 383 4.66 22.27 -4.99
N MET A 384 3.51 22.80 -4.55
CA MET A 384 2.20 22.15 -4.66
C MET A 384 1.51 22.34 -6.02
N GLY A 385 2.20 22.88 -6.98
CA GLY A 385 1.69 23.20 -8.33
C GLY A 385 1.49 21.99 -9.22
#